data_6fa1b5e0b43b654a83871a317abb6e38
#
_entry.id   6fa1b5e0b43b654a83871a317abb6e38
#
_cell.length_a   1.000
_cell.length_b   1.000
_cell.length_c   1.000
_cell.angle_alpha   90.00
_cell.angle_beta   90.00
_cell.angle_gamma   90.00
#
_symmetry.space_group_name_H-M   'P 1'
#
loop_
_entity.id
_entity.type
_entity.pdbx_description
1 polymer ?
#
loop_
_entity_poly.entity_id
_entity_poly.type
_entity_poly.pdbx_seq_one_letter_code
_entity_poly.pdbx_strand_id
1 'polypeptide(L)'
;AWASAEPGLHFIDRSNKMSNSWYFARLQATNPCGEQPLEAYGVCTLGALNLAKFVDEDRDILWNKLRYVIRTAVRLLDNVIDANEYHFPEIDDNHRGNRRIGLGVMGLAEMLVRMGLKYGDEEAVVFTGALFETLAEEAYLASVDLAKEKGAFPRFDAEKYLQSGFMRGMSNEVRAAVH
;
A
#
# COMPACT_ATOMS: atom_id res chain seq x y z
N ALA A 1 0.20 20.73 20.03
CA ALA A 1 -0.74 19.93 19.23
C ALA A 1 -2.17 19.99 19.81
N TRP A 2 -2.38 19.73 21.11
CA TRP A 2 -3.71 19.70 21.70
C TRP A 2 -4.50 21.01 21.51
N ALA A 3 -3.86 22.18 21.71
CA ALA A 3 -4.52 23.49 21.65
C ALA A 3 -4.81 23.98 20.22
N SER A 4 -4.00 23.55 19.23
CA SER A 4 -4.03 24.05 17.85
C SER A 4 -4.36 22.97 16.82
N ALA A 5 -4.49 21.71 17.23
CA ALA A 5 -4.54 20.54 16.37
C ALA A 5 -3.31 20.36 15.42
N GLU A 6 -2.27 21.16 15.61
CA GLU A 6 -1.01 21.11 14.87
C GLU A 6 0.17 21.39 15.81
N PRO A 7 1.36 20.85 15.51
CA PRO A 7 1.66 19.82 14.53
C PRO A 7 1.21 18.43 14.96
N GLY A 8 1.17 17.47 14.00
CA GLY A 8 0.99 16.05 14.29
C GLY A 8 2.28 15.40 14.79
N LEU A 9 2.17 14.14 15.24
CA LEU A 9 3.31 13.32 15.62
C LEU A 9 3.50 12.18 14.63
N HIS A 10 4.75 11.95 14.23
CA HIS A 10 5.13 10.81 13.41
C HIS A 10 6.28 10.04 14.06
N PHE A 11 6.06 8.73 14.33
CA PHE A 11 7.06 7.85 14.93
C PHE A 11 7.96 7.27 13.84
N ILE A 12 8.87 8.10 13.31
CA ILE A 12 9.70 7.81 12.14
C ILE A 12 10.56 6.54 12.30
N ASP A 13 11.05 6.25 13.49
CA ASP A 13 11.84 5.05 13.75
C ASP A 13 10.99 3.78 13.61
N ARG A 14 9.72 3.85 14.02
CA ARG A 14 8.78 2.75 13.84
C ARG A 14 8.47 2.51 12.36
N SER A 15 8.28 3.57 11.59
CA SER A 15 8.08 3.49 10.13
C SER A 15 9.30 2.90 9.44
N ASN A 16 10.50 3.33 9.78
CA ASN A 16 11.74 2.77 9.23
C ASN A 16 11.91 1.29 9.57
N LYS A 17 11.54 0.87 10.79
CA LYS A 17 11.59 -0.55 11.20
C LYS A 17 10.66 -1.44 10.38
N MET A 18 9.53 -0.90 9.93
CA MET A 18 8.53 -1.62 9.12
C MET A 18 8.77 -1.51 7.62
N SER A 19 9.57 -0.54 7.17
CA SER A 19 9.77 -0.24 5.76
C SER A 19 10.44 -1.38 5.01
N ASN A 20 9.90 -1.76 3.85
CA ASN A 20 10.49 -2.74 2.95
C ASN A 20 11.74 -2.21 2.23
N SER A 21 11.89 -0.89 2.14
CA SER A 21 13.03 -0.22 1.51
C SER A 21 14.16 0.14 2.48
N TRP A 22 14.12 -0.36 3.71
CA TRP A 22 15.04 -0.02 4.81
C TRP A 22 16.53 -0.10 4.45
N TYR A 23 16.89 -0.96 3.52
CA TYR A 23 18.28 -1.23 3.15
C TYR A 23 18.86 -0.28 2.08
N PHE A 24 18.01 0.53 1.42
CA PHE A 24 18.47 1.53 0.44
C PHE A 24 17.85 2.92 0.62
N ALA A 25 16.74 3.04 1.33
CA ALA A 25 16.01 4.29 1.48
C ALA A 25 15.54 4.49 2.93
N ARG A 26 16.19 5.42 3.64
CA ARG A 26 15.75 5.81 4.98
C ARG A 26 14.63 6.83 4.88
N LEU A 27 13.48 6.51 5.50
CA LEU A 27 12.36 7.43 5.61
C LEU A 27 12.74 8.62 6.51
N GLN A 28 12.44 9.84 6.06
CA GLN A 28 12.84 11.09 6.73
C GLN A 28 11.66 11.95 7.14
N ALA A 29 10.60 11.98 6.35
CA ALA A 29 9.42 12.80 6.55
C ALA A 29 8.18 12.11 5.98
N THR A 30 7.01 12.72 6.16
CA THR A 30 5.79 12.33 5.46
C THR A 30 5.50 13.32 4.33
N ASN A 31 4.62 12.92 3.41
CA ASN A 31 3.92 13.85 2.53
C ASN A 31 2.97 14.77 3.33
N PRO A 32 2.38 15.83 2.75
CA PRO A 32 1.59 16.81 3.48
C PRO A 32 0.41 16.24 4.27
N CYS A 33 -0.27 15.20 3.75
CA CYS A 33 -1.41 14.58 4.43
C CYS A 33 -1.01 13.48 5.45
N GLY A 34 0.26 13.08 5.47
CA GLY A 34 0.82 12.14 6.47
C GLY A 34 0.63 10.66 6.18
N GLU A 35 0.02 10.29 5.03
CA GLU A 35 -0.24 8.89 4.68
C GLU A 35 0.98 8.13 4.17
N GLN A 36 2.02 8.83 3.68
CA GLN A 36 3.21 8.24 3.09
C GLN A 36 4.50 8.74 3.75
N PRO A 37 5.14 7.94 4.60
CA PRO A 37 6.52 8.18 4.97
C PRO A 37 7.46 7.99 3.78
N LEU A 38 8.30 8.97 3.51
CA LEU A 38 9.16 9.03 2.34
C LEU A 38 10.61 9.32 2.71
N GLU A 39 11.51 8.82 1.89
CA GLU A 39 12.92 9.20 1.84
C GLU A 39 13.11 10.54 1.09
N ALA A 40 14.33 11.06 1.08
CA ALA A 40 14.66 12.24 0.30
C ALA A 40 14.35 12.01 -1.19
N TYR A 41 13.74 13.01 -1.83
CA TYR A 41 13.26 12.94 -3.22
C TYR A 41 12.25 11.81 -3.48
N GLY A 42 11.66 11.25 -2.41
CA GLY A 42 10.67 10.20 -2.51
C GLY A 42 9.37 10.71 -3.13
N VAL A 43 8.82 9.92 -4.03
CA VAL A 43 7.53 10.16 -4.69
C VAL A 43 6.65 8.93 -4.53
N CYS A 44 5.35 9.13 -4.51
CA CYS A 44 4.38 8.06 -4.47
C CYS A 44 3.22 8.32 -5.43
N THR A 45 2.98 7.38 -6.34
CA THR A 45 1.80 7.39 -7.20
C THR A 45 0.62 6.85 -6.40
N LEU A 46 -0.39 7.69 -6.15
CA LEU A 46 -1.52 7.37 -5.27
C LEU A 46 -2.77 6.95 -6.04
N GLY A 47 -3.50 6.00 -5.45
CA GLY A 47 -4.84 5.62 -5.86
C GLY A 47 -5.66 5.13 -4.67
N ALA A 48 -6.99 5.22 -4.75
CA ALA A 48 -7.87 4.75 -3.68
C ALA A 48 -9.06 3.97 -4.25
N LEU A 49 -9.33 2.79 -3.68
CA LEU A 49 -10.47 1.96 -4.01
C LEU A 49 -11.70 2.41 -3.21
N ASN A 50 -12.83 2.63 -3.86
CA ASN A 50 -14.07 2.89 -3.15
C ASN A 50 -14.71 1.57 -2.70
N LEU A 51 -14.49 1.22 -1.44
CA LEU A 51 -14.92 -0.05 -0.85
C LEU A 51 -16.44 -0.24 -0.88
N ALA A 52 -17.22 0.84 -0.80
CA ALA A 52 -18.68 0.76 -0.86
C ALA A 52 -19.23 0.16 -2.18
N LYS A 53 -18.40 0.10 -3.24
CA LYS A 53 -18.76 -0.49 -4.53
C LYS A 53 -18.57 -2.01 -4.60
N PHE A 54 -18.11 -2.62 -3.51
CA PHE A 54 -17.85 -4.05 -3.40
C PHE A 54 -18.80 -4.77 -2.44
N VAL A 55 -19.91 -4.17 -2.09
CA VAL A 55 -21.02 -4.79 -1.35
C VAL A 55 -22.20 -4.93 -2.31
N ASP A 56 -22.78 -6.13 -2.38
CA ASP A 56 -23.96 -6.44 -3.19
C ASP A 56 -25.28 -6.11 -2.49
N GLU A 57 -26.40 -6.52 -3.11
CA GLU A 57 -27.76 -6.29 -2.60
C GLU A 57 -28.09 -7.18 -1.40
N ASP A 58 -27.42 -8.33 -1.28
CA ASP A 58 -27.56 -9.29 -0.17
C ASP A 58 -26.68 -8.90 1.03
N ARG A 59 -25.96 -7.78 0.95
CA ARG A 59 -25.00 -7.26 1.95
C ARG A 59 -23.71 -8.06 2.07
N ASP A 60 -23.42 -8.88 1.07
CA ASP A 60 -22.20 -9.66 0.99
C ASP A 60 -21.10 -8.92 0.23
N ILE A 61 -19.84 -9.23 0.56
CA ILE A 61 -18.70 -8.65 -0.14
C ILE A 61 -18.41 -9.39 -1.45
N LEU A 62 -18.19 -8.62 -2.50
CA LEU A 62 -17.80 -9.09 -3.82
C LEU A 62 -16.30 -9.36 -3.91
N TRP A 63 -15.78 -10.36 -3.17
CA TRP A 63 -14.35 -10.67 -3.04
C TRP A 63 -13.63 -10.80 -4.37
N ASN A 64 -14.18 -11.54 -5.32
CA ASN A 64 -13.55 -11.76 -6.63
C ASN A 64 -13.40 -10.46 -7.43
N LYS A 65 -14.41 -9.59 -7.37
CA LYS A 65 -14.37 -8.27 -7.98
C LYS A 65 -13.31 -7.39 -7.29
N LEU A 66 -13.26 -7.42 -5.96
CA LEU A 66 -12.27 -6.65 -5.19
C LEU A 66 -10.85 -7.07 -5.55
N ARG A 67 -10.53 -8.37 -5.53
CA ARG A 67 -9.22 -8.91 -5.92
C ARG A 67 -8.82 -8.49 -7.34
N TYR A 68 -9.73 -8.61 -8.29
CA TYR A 68 -9.48 -8.19 -9.67
C TYR A 68 -9.16 -6.69 -9.76
N VAL A 69 -9.90 -5.84 -9.05
CA VAL A 69 -9.71 -4.39 -9.08
C VAL A 69 -8.41 -4.00 -8.36
N ILE A 70 -8.03 -4.67 -7.26
CA ILE A 70 -6.73 -4.46 -6.60
C ILE A 70 -5.58 -4.71 -7.58
N ARG A 71 -5.57 -5.85 -8.27
CA ARG A 71 -4.53 -6.21 -9.25
C ARG A 71 -4.47 -5.21 -10.41
N THR A 72 -5.62 -4.78 -10.89
CA THR A 72 -5.71 -3.76 -11.95
C THR A 72 -5.18 -2.41 -11.47
N ALA A 73 -5.50 -2.01 -10.24
CA ALA A 73 -5.04 -0.76 -9.66
C ALA A 73 -3.51 -0.75 -9.45
N VAL A 74 -2.93 -1.86 -8.97
CA VAL A 74 -1.47 -2.00 -8.84
C VAL A 74 -0.79 -1.83 -10.20
N ARG A 75 -1.28 -2.50 -11.24
CA ARG A 75 -0.77 -2.34 -12.60
C ARG A 75 -0.91 -0.91 -13.13
N LEU A 76 -2.05 -0.26 -12.88
CA LEU A 76 -2.26 1.13 -13.28
C LEU A 76 -1.25 2.06 -12.63
N LEU A 77 -1.07 1.96 -11.32
CA LEU A 77 -0.15 2.81 -10.56
C LEU A 77 1.31 2.59 -10.96
N ASP A 78 1.69 1.34 -11.22
CA ASP A 78 3.02 1.00 -11.74
C ASP A 78 3.26 1.56 -13.15
N ASN A 79 2.27 1.47 -14.05
CA ASN A 79 2.36 2.04 -15.39
C ASN A 79 2.46 3.57 -15.38
N VAL A 80 1.83 4.24 -14.41
CA VAL A 80 1.95 5.71 -14.26
C VAL A 80 3.39 6.13 -13.97
N ILE A 81 4.17 5.31 -13.25
CA ILE A 81 5.59 5.59 -13.01
C ILE A 81 6.36 5.66 -14.33
N ASP A 82 6.07 4.76 -15.27
CA ASP A 82 6.71 4.72 -16.58
C ASP A 82 6.25 5.85 -17.51
N ALA A 83 4.98 6.21 -17.43
CA ALA A 83 4.37 7.24 -18.25
C ALA A 83 4.65 8.67 -17.79
N ASN A 84 5.12 8.85 -16.55
CA ASN A 84 5.35 10.18 -15.98
C ASN A 84 6.70 10.75 -16.38
N GLU A 85 6.73 12.06 -16.64
CA GLU A 85 7.97 12.85 -16.82
C GLU A 85 8.31 13.55 -15.50
N TYR A 86 9.57 13.42 -15.07
CA TYR A 86 10.04 14.01 -13.81
C TYR A 86 10.92 15.21 -14.07
N HIS A 87 10.63 16.29 -13.36
CA HIS A 87 11.30 17.59 -13.55
C HIS A 87 12.73 17.60 -12.99
N PHE A 88 12.99 16.78 -11.95
CA PHE A 88 14.28 16.69 -11.29
C PHE A 88 14.88 15.29 -11.47
N PRO A 89 16.15 15.20 -11.90
CA PRO A 89 16.81 13.90 -12.09
C PRO A 89 16.83 13.02 -10.85
N GLU A 90 16.94 13.64 -9.66
CA GLU A 90 16.94 12.93 -8.37
C GLU A 90 15.60 12.25 -8.09
N ILE A 91 14.50 12.88 -8.50
CA ILE A 91 13.15 12.30 -8.38
C ILE A 91 12.97 11.17 -9.37
N ASP A 92 13.42 11.36 -10.63
CA ASP A 92 13.35 10.33 -11.67
C ASP A 92 14.12 9.07 -11.26
N ASP A 93 15.38 9.23 -10.85
CA ASP A 93 16.23 8.13 -10.36
C ASP A 93 15.62 7.42 -9.15
N ASN A 94 15.10 8.19 -8.18
CA ASN A 94 14.49 7.63 -7.00
C ASN A 94 13.21 6.85 -7.34
N HIS A 95 12.26 7.47 -8.05
CA HIS A 95 10.96 6.84 -8.28
C HIS A 95 11.06 5.64 -9.23
N ARG A 96 11.84 5.73 -10.30
CA ARG A 96 12.09 4.58 -11.19
C ARG A 96 12.92 3.49 -10.51
N GLY A 97 13.82 3.89 -9.62
CA GLY A 97 14.68 2.97 -8.87
C GLY A 97 13.93 2.14 -7.84
N ASN A 98 12.94 2.69 -7.16
CA ASN A 98 12.19 2.00 -6.09
C ASN A 98 10.74 1.61 -6.47
N ARG A 99 10.18 2.21 -7.51
CA ARG A 99 8.82 1.98 -8.04
C ARG A 99 7.73 2.02 -6.97
N ARG A 100 7.80 2.99 -6.07
CA ARG A 100 6.85 3.13 -4.96
C ARG A 100 5.47 3.53 -5.47
N ILE A 101 4.46 2.77 -5.07
CA ILE A 101 3.04 3.09 -5.28
C ILE A 101 2.32 3.15 -3.94
N GLY A 102 1.21 3.89 -3.88
CA GLY A 102 0.34 4.01 -2.72
C GLY A 102 -1.10 3.66 -3.07
N LEU A 103 -1.47 2.39 -2.93
CA LEU A 103 -2.84 1.96 -3.09
C LEU A 103 -3.56 2.01 -1.75
N GLY A 104 -4.49 2.94 -1.60
CA GLY A 104 -5.33 3.10 -0.43
C GLY A 104 -6.79 2.75 -0.68
N VAL A 105 -7.62 3.10 0.27
CA VAL A 105 -9.07 2.87 0.23
C VAL A 105 -9.84 4.09 0.68
N MET A 106 -11.09 4.20 0.26
CA MET A 106 -12.11 5.12 0.74
C MET A 106 -13.42 4.36 0.93
N GLY A 107 -14.38 4.94 1.63
CA GLY A 107 -15.71 4.34 1.77
C GLY A 107 -15.79 3.14 2.70
N LEU A 108 -14.82 2.91 3.61
CA LEU A 108 -14.87 1.81 4.57
C LEU A 108 -16.11 1.90 5.46
N ALA A 109 -16.39 3.07 6.03
CA ALA A 109 -17.56 3.25 6.89
C ALA A 109 -18.87 3.01 6.12
N GLU A 110 -18.97 3.47 4.87
CA GLU A 110 -20.14 3.19 4.02
C GLU A 110 -20.27 1.69 3.72
N MET A 111 -19.15 0.99 3.44
CA MET A 111 -19.14 -0.47 3.27
C MET A 111 -19.70 -1.17 4.51
N LEU A 112 -19.21 -0.84 5.70
CA LEU A 112 -19.66 -1.43 6.96
C LEU A 112 -21.16 -1.18 7.18
N VAL A 113 -21.66 0.05 6.93
CA VAL A 113 -23.08 0.38 7.03
C VAL A 113 -23.92 -0.47 6.06
N ARG A 114 -23.47 -0.64 4.82
CA ARG A 114 -24.15 -1.49 3.82
C ARG A 114 -24.21 -2.95 4.24
N MET A 115 -23.17 -3.45 4.88
CA MET A 115 -23.10 -4.81 5.42
C MET A 115 -23.89 -4.98 6.73
N GLY A 116 -24.36 -3.89 7.35
CA GLY A 116 -25.05 -3.90 8.64
C GLY A 116 -24.09 -4.00 9.83
N LEU A 117 -22.80 -3.74 9.63
CA LEU A 117 -21.77 -3.74 10.67
C LEU A 117 -21.63 -2.33 11.28
N LYS A 118 -21.59 -2.24 12.58
CA LYS A 118 -21.38 -0.97 13.26
C LYS A 118 -19.89 -0.67 13.36
N TYR A 119 -19.50 0.53 12.88
CA TYR A 119 -18.11 0.99 12.92
C TYR A 119 -17.56 0.98 14.35
N GLY A 120 -16.44 0.28 14.56
CA GLY A 120 -15.74 0.17 15.85
C GLY A 120 -16.18 -1.00 16.74
N ASP A 121 -17.22 -1.73 16.37
CA ASP A 121 -17.57 -2.97 17.08
C ASP A 121 -16.58 -4.10 16.71
N GLU A 122 -16.50 -5.12 17.56
CA GLU A 122 -15.55 -6.22 17.42
C GLU A 122 -15.68 -6.94 16.07
N GLU A 123 -16.89 -7.19 15.61
CA GLU A 123 -17.15 -7.82 14.31
C GLU A 123 -16.64 -6.97 13.14
N ALA A 124 -16.88 -5.65 13.18
CA ALA A 124 -16.37 -4.72 12.19
C ALA A 124 -14.83 -4.64 12.19
N VAL A 125 -14.20 -4.74 13.36
CA VAL A 125 -12.73 -4.75 13.49
C VAL A 125 -12.14 -6.02 12.88
N VAL A 126 -12.72 -7.19 13.20
CA VAL A 126 -12.29 -8.49 12.64
C VAL A 126 -12.45 -8.50 11.12
N PHE A 127 -13.61 -8.07 10.61
CA PHE A 127 -13.85 -7.96 9.18
C PHE A 127 -12.86 -7.02 8.50
N THR A 128 -12.63 -5.85 9.09
CA THR A 128 -11.67 -4.87 8.55
C THR A 128 -10.26 -5.44 8.50
N GLY A 129 -9.86 -6.21 9.52
CA GLY A 129 -8.59 -6.93 9.52
C GLY A 129 -8.45 -7.85 8.31
N ALA A 130 -9.42 -8.73 8.07
CA ALA A 130 -9.44 -9.67 6.94
C ALA A 130 -9.48 -8.94 5.57
N LEU A 131 -10.20 -7.81 5.49
CA LEU A 131 -10.26 -6.98 4.29
C LEU A 131 -8.89 -6.40 3.93
N PHE A 132 -8.17 -5.83 4.91
CA PHE A 132 -6.85 -5.24 4.68
C PHE A 132 -5.76 -6.29 4.47
N GLU A 133 -5.87 -7.47 5.10
CA GLU A 133 -5.02 -8.61 4.80
C GLU A 133 -5.15 -9.02 3.32
N THR A 134 -6.39 -9.21 2.84
CA THR A 134 -6.66 -9.51 1.42
C THR A 134 -6.12 -8.40 0.50
N LEU A 135 -6.31 -7.13 0.85
CA LEU A 135 -5.78 -6.01 0.07
C LEU A 135 -4.26 -6.07 -0.05
N ALA A 136 -3.57 -6.32 1.06
CA ALA A 136 -2.11 -6.39 1.08
C ALA A 136 -1.62 -7.60 0.27
N GLU A 137 -2.15 -8.79 0.51
CA GLU A 137 -1.74 -10.01 -0.21
C GLU A 137 -1.94 -9.88 -1.72
N GLU A 138 -3.12 -9.48 -2.16
CA GLU A 138 -3.41 -9.31 -3.59
C GLU A 138 -2.56 -8.23 -4.25
N ALA A 139 -2.25 -7.14 -3.54
CA ALA A 139 -1.39 -6.09 -4.06
C ALA A 139 0.06 -6.59 -4.22
N TYR A 140 0.59 -7.33 -3.25
CA TYR A 140 1.93 -7.91 -3.35
C TYR A 140 2.03 -8.99 -4.42
N LEU A 141 1.04 -9.88 -4.52
CA LEU A 141 0.99 -10.89 -5.60
C LEU A 141 0.90 -10.24 -6.98
N ALA A 142 0.11 -9.17 -7.13
CA ALA A 142 0.06 -8.40 -8.37
C ALA A 142 1.40 -7.74 -8.70
N SER A 143 2.12 -7.23 -7.69
CA SER A 143 3.46 -6.67 -7.86
C SER A 143 4.48 -7.74 -8.29
N VAL A 144 4.40 -8.94 -7.74
CA VAL A 144 5.22 -10.09 -8.16
C VAL A 144 4.94 -10.47 -9.62
N ASP A 145 3.68 -10.50 -10.04
CA ASP A 145 3.32 -10.79 -11.43
C ASP A 145 3.86 -9.71 -12.38
N LEU A 146 3.81 -8.44 -11.99
CA LEU A 146 4.45 -7.35 -12.73
C LEU A 146 5.97 -7.50 -12.80
N ALA A 147 6.62 -7.93 -11.72
CA ALA A 147 8.05 -8.18 -11.70
C ALA A 147 8.45 -9.35 -12.62
N LYS A 148 7.63 -10.39 -12.74
CA LYS A 148 7.83 -11.48 -13.73
C LYS A 148 7.70 -10.97 -15.18
N GLU A 149 6.82 -10.01 -15.42
CA GLU A 149 6.56 -9.44 -16.74
C GLU A 149 7.59 -8.39 -17.16
N LYS A 150 7.94 -7.46 -16.24
CA LYS A 150 8.76 -6.27 -16.53
C LYS A 150 10.18 -6.33 -15.95
N GLY A 151 10.47 -7.31 -15.10
CA GLY A 151 11.65 -7.34 -14.23
C GLY A 151 11.35 -6.72 -12.86
N ALA A 152 12.11 -7.13 -11.85
CA ALA A 152 12.05 -6.53 -10.51
C ALA A 152 12.50 -5.07 -10.56
N PHE A 153 12.02 -4.25 -9.62
CA PHE A 153 12.48 -2.86 -9.56
C PHE A 153 13.99 -2.76 -9.29
N PRO A 154 14.70 -1.75 -9.86
CA PRO A 154 16.16 -1.72 -9.89
C PRO A 154 16.87 -1.86 -8.54
N ARG A 155 16.26 -1.35 -7.46
CA ARG A 155 16.83 -1.42 -6.10
C ARG A 155 16.36 -2.63 -5.29
N PHE A 156 15.73 -3.62 -5.94
CA PHE A 156 15.22 -4.82 -5.28
C PHE A 156 16.34 -5.77 -4.87
N ASP A 157 16.28 -6.22 -3.61
CA ASP A 157 17.12 -7.27 -3.05
C ASP A 157 16.19 -8.17 -2.22
N ALA A 158 15.90 -9.36 -2.73
CA ALA A 158 14.89 -10.25 -2.14
C ALA A 158 15.20 -10.62 -0.68
N GLU A 159 16.48 -10.91 -0.38
CA GLU A 159 16.87 -11.31 0.97
C GLU A 159 16.65 -10.19 1.98
N LYS A 160 17.05 -8.96 1.63
CA LYS A 160 16.86 -7.79 2.50
C LYS A 160 15.39 -7.37 2.57
N TYR A 161 14.70 -7.38 1.44
CA TYR A 161 13.28 -7.02 1.38
C TYR A 161 12.43 -7.87 2.34
N LEU A 162 12.64 -9.19 2.32
CA LEU A 162 11.95 -10.15 3.20
C LEU A 162 12.29 -10.03 4.69
N GLN A 163 13.36 -9.30 5.04
CA GLN A 163 13.75 -9.03 6.43
C GLN A 163 13.04 -7.82 7.04
N SER A 164 12.30 -7.02 6.27
CA SER A 164 11.55 -5.88 6.79
C SER A 164 10.52 -6.30 7.86
N GLY A 165 10.19 -5.38 8.75
CA GLY A 165 9.17 -5.64 9.76
C GLY A 165 7.81 -5.95 9.14
N PHE A 166 7.47 -5.31 8.02
CA PHE A 166 6.21 -5.56 7.31
C PHE A 166 6.18 -6.96 6.68
N MET A 167 7.20 -7.31 5.90
CA MET A 167 7.24 -8.61 5.19
C MET A 167 7.29 -9.81 6.13
N ARG A 168 7.82 -9.66 7.34
CA ARG A 168 7.79 -10.73 8.36
C ARG A 168 6.37 -11.06 8.83
N GLY A 169 5.44 -10.10 8.72
CA GLY A 169 4.03 -10.28 9.06
C GLY A 169 3.16 -10.80 7.92
N MET A 170 3.69 -10.86 6.69
CA MET A 170 2.96 -11.37 5.53
C MET A 170 2.86 -12.89 5.52
N SER A 171 1.85 -13.41 4.81
CA SER A 171 1.66 -14.86 4.64
C SER A 171 2.86 -15.53 3.99
N ASN A 172 3.02 -16.84 4.25
CA ASN A 172 4.08 -17.62 3.63
C ASN A 172 3.97 -17.68 2.11
N GLU A 173 2.74 -17.63 1.57
CA GLU A 173 2.50 -17.59 0.13
C GLU A 173 3.10 -16.34 -0.50
N VAL A 174 2.77 -15.16 0.03
CA VAL A 174 3.32 -13.89 -0.46
C VAL A 174 4.84 -13.86 -0.32
N ARG A 175 5.37 -14.28 0.83
CA ARG A 175 6.82 -14.30 1.07
C ARG A 175 7.57 -15.22 0.11
N ALA A 176 7.01 -16.40 -0.18
CA ALA A 176 7.58 -17.34 -1.16
C ALA A 176 7.50 -16.80 -2.59
N ALA A 177 6.43 -16.08 -2.92
CA ALA A 177 6.27 -15.46 -4.25
C ALA A 177 7.24 -14.30 -4.49
N VAL A 178 7.60 -13.54 -3.44
CA VAL A 178 8.55 -12.42 -3.48
C VAL A 178 10.00 -12.89 -3.57
N HIS A 179 10.32 -14.10 -3.09
CA HIS A 179 11.66 -14.70 -3.16
C HIS A 179 11.99 -15.16 -4.59
#